data_adc14f28eaf152387040cceddad0565e
#
_entry.id   adc14f28eaf152387040cceddad0565e
#
_cell.length_a   1.000
_cell.length_b   1.000
_cell.length_c   1.000
_cell.angle_alpha   90.00
_cell.angle_beta   90.00
_cell.angle_gamma   90.00
#
_symmetry.space_group_name_H-M   'P 1'
#
loop_
_entity.id
_entity.type
_entity.pdbx_description
1 polymer ?
#
loop_
_entity_poly.entity_id
_entity_poly.type
_entity_poly.pdbx_seq_one_letter_code
_entity_poly.pdbx_strand_id
1 'polypeptide(L)'
;LFANTVICKLNVARLPDTAAMLNDLGAKLIVVSNTTPEGAAWDRYRELAIPLEDLAHYLPQVPARAPDAVVRFFGVPMCLLREHWPLSNDLHWDPRVTVEWQSAPGKVAFTGIYSWAPDRRREHPPACGACTRKTVCMGVYDAFVLGFDLSALRPFGET
;
A
#
# COMPACT_ATOMS: atom_id res chain seq x y z
N LEU A 1 -8.97 -18.34 0.80
CA LEU A 1 -8.30 -17.62 -0.29
C LEU A 1 -7.64 -16.36 0.29
N PHE A 2 -6.37 -16.12 -0.08
CA PHE A 2 -5.62 -14.91 0.12
C PHE A 2 -5.43 -14.23 -1.24
N ALA A 3 -5.64 -12.92 -1.30
CA ALA A 3 -5.47 -12.15 -2.53
C ALA A 3 -4.54 -10.95 -2.27
N ASN A 4 -3.57 -10.74 -3.14
CA ASN A 4 -2.82 -9.50 -3.21
C ASN A 4 -3.12 -8.82 -4.56
N THR A 5 -3.62 -7.60 -4.53
CA THR A 5 -3.89 -6.81 -5.71
C THR A 5 -2.95 -5.60 -5.76
N VAL A 6 -2.12 -5.54 -6.79
CA VAL A 6 -1.26 -4.38 -7.02
C VAL A 6 -2.06 -3.34 -7.79
N ILE A 7 -2.11 -2.12 -7.25
CA ILE A 7 -2.80 -1.00 -7.86
C ILE A 7 -1.82 -0.04 -8.51
N CYS A 8 -2.24 0.47 -9.65
CA CYS A 8 -1.55 1.51 -10.40
C CYS A 8 -2.59 2.46 -11.04
N LYS A 9 -2.15 3.51 -11.69
CA LYS A 9 -3.02 4.50 -12.35
C LYS A 9 -4.03 3.87 -13.32
N LEU A 10 -3.69 2.73 -13.94
CA LEU A 10 -4.54 2.06 -14.92
C LEU A 10 -5.72 1.29 -14.32
N ASN A 11 -5.64 0.90 -13.04
CA ASN A 11 -6.64 0.02 -12.42
C ASN A 11 -7.27 0.54 -11.12
N VAL A 12 -6.75 1.63 -10.54
CA VAL A 12 -7.21 2.13 -9.24
C VAL A 12 -8.71 2.44 -9.21
N ALA A 13 -9.27 2.96 -10.30
CA ALA A 13 -10.70 3.26 -10.40
C ALA A 13 -11.60 2.00 -10.36
N ARG A 14 -11.05 0.84 -10.68
CA ARG A 14 -11.76 -0.45 -10.63
C ARG A 14 -11.54 -1.19 -9.30
N LEU A 15 -10.77 -0.62 -8.40
CA LEU A 15 -10.41 -1.27 -7.13
C LEU A 15 -11.62 -1.64 -6.25
N PRO A 16 -12.63 -0.78 -6.06
CA PRO A 16 -13.81 -1.15 -5.27
C PRO A 16 -14.55 -2.35 -5.85
N ASP A 17 -14.67 -2.45 -7.18
CA ASP A 17 -15.33 -3.59 -7.84
C ASP A 17 -14.46 -4.85 -7.75
N THR A 18 -13.14 -4.71 -7.86
CA THR A 18 -12.20 -5.82 -7.65
C THR A 18 -12.31 -6.37 -6.23
N ALA A 19 -12.41 -5.49 -5.23
CA ALA A 19 -12.58 -5.90 -3.84
C ALA A 19 -13.91 -6.66 -3.62
N ALA A 20 -15.00 -6.18 -4.19
CA ALA A 20 -16.30 -6.87 -4.14
C ALA A 20 -16.21 -8.26 -4.77
N MET A 21 -15.65 -8.37 -5.98
CA MET A 21 -15.44 -9.65 -6.65
C MET A 21 -14.61 -10.63 -5.80
N LEU A 22 -13.52 -10.17 -5.20
CA LEU A 22 -12.68 -11.00 -4.34
C LEU A 22 -13.43 -11.47 -3.08
N ASN A 23 -14.26 -10.59 -2.49
CA ASN A 23 -15.14 -10.93 -1.37
C ASN A 23 -16.12 -12.04 -1.76
N ASP A 24 -16.79 -11.90 -2.91
CA ASP A 24 -17.77 -12.88 -3.43
C ASP A 24 -17.10 -14.23 -3.74
N LEU A 25 -15.84 -14.22 -4.14
CA LEU A 25 -15.01 -15.43 -4.32
C LEU A 25 -14.53 -16.03 -2.99
N GLY A 26 -14.91 -15.46 -1.85
CA GLY A 26 -14.59 -15.97 -0.51
C GLY A 26 -13.16 -15.66 -0.05
N ALA A 27 -12.54 -14.61 -0.54
CA ALA A 27 -11.25 -14.15 -0.01
C ALA A 27 -11.39 -13.79 1.47
N LYS A 28 -10.46 -14.29 2.31
CA LYS A 28 -10.42 -13.98 3.75
C LYS A 28 -9.43 -12.87 4.09
N LEU A 29 -8.49 -12.62 3.21
CA LEU A 29 -7.53 -11.52 3.32
C LEU A 29 -7.31 -10.93 1.93
N ILE A 30 -7.49 -9.64 1.81
CA ILE A 30 -7.22 -8.85 0.60
C ILE A 30 -6.15 -7.81 0.96
N VAL A 31 -4.97 -7.94 0.37
CA VAL A 31 -3.93 -6.92 0.46
C VAL A 31 -3.99 -6.05 -0.79
N VAL A 32 -4.17 -4.77 -0.59
CA VAL A 32 -4.10 -3.74 -1.65
C VAL A 32 -2.71 -3.13 -1.59
N SER A 33 -1.88 -3.42 -2.57
CA SER A 33 -0.50 -2.96 -2.65
C SER A 33 -0.37 -1.82 -3.67
N ASN A 34 0.07 -0.65 -3.21
CA ASN A 34 0.45 0.42 -4.13
C ASN A 34 1.69 0.01 -4.93
N THR A 35 1.76 0.42 -6.20
CA THR A 35 2.94 0.19 -7.04
C THR A 35 4.17 0.78 -6.37
N THR A 36 5.18 -0.07 -6.11
CA THR A 36 6.48 0.36 -5.61
C THR A 36 7.36 0.82 -6.77
N PRO A 37 8.21 1.85 -6.57
CA PRO A 37 9.18 2.30 -7.58
C PRO A 37 10.38 1.36 -7.63
N GLU A 38 10.17 0.10 -8.07
CA GLU A 38 11.19 -0.96 -8.10
C GLU A 38 11.19 -1.71 -9.43
N GLY A 39 12.33 -2.25 -9.81
CA GLY A 39 12.50 -3.05 -11.02
C GLY A 39 11.99 -2.29 -12.26
N ALA A 40 11.23 -2.96 -13.11
CA ALA A 40 10.67 -2.36 -14.32
C ALA A 40 9.68 -1.21 -14.04
N ALA A 41 9.11 -1.13 -12.83
CA ALA A 41 8.24 -0.03 -12.46
C ALA A 41 9.02 1.27 -12.21
N TRP A 42 10.31 1.20 -11.87
CA TRP A 42 11.15 2.39 -11.69
C TRP A 42 11.18 3.26 -12.95
N ASP A 43 11.48 2.67 -14.10
CA ASP A 43 11.60 3.38 -15.38
C ASP A 43 10.27 4.00 -15.84
N ARG A 44 9.17 3.40 -15.42
CA ARG A 44 7.81 3.81 -15.80
C ARG A 44 7.00 4.39 -14.65
N TYR A 45 7.63 4.72 -13.53
CA TYR A 45 6.90 5.11 -12.32
C TYR A 45 5.99 6.31 -12.52
N ARG A 46 6.39 7.29 -13.33
CA ARG A 46 5.54 8.44 -13.69
C ARG A 46 4.25 8.08 -14.42
N GLU A 47 4.25 6.97 -15.15
CA GLU A 47 3.06 6.48 -15.86
C GLU A 47 2.16 5.63 -14.97
N LEU A 48 2.76 4.93 -14.01
CA LEU A 48 2.09 3.93 -13.17
C LEU A 48 1.62 4.49 -11.82
N ALA A 49 2.34 5.48 -11.28
CA ALA A 49 2.02 6.06 -9.97
C ALA A 49 0.62 6.70 -9.98
N ILE A 50 -0.10 6.45 -8.91
CA ILE A 50 -1.47 6.93 -8.73
C ILE A 50 -1.41 8.30 -8.07
N PRO A 51 -2.08 9.33 -8.61
CA PRO A 51 -2.27 10.60 -7.92
C PRO A 51 -2.83 10.39 -6.50
N LEU A 52 -2.35 11.16 -5.51
CA LEU A 52 -2.76 10.97 -4.12
C LEU A 52 -4.26 11.25 -3.90
N GLU A 53 -4.85 12.14 -4.69
CA GLU A 53 -6.30 12.39 -4.70
C GLU A 53 -7.09 11.14 -5.13
N ASP A 54 -6.62 10.40 -6.11
CA ASP A 54 -7.26 9.15 -6.56
C ASP A 54 -7.13 8.08 -5.47
N LEU A 55 -5.96 7.95 -4.83
CA LEU A 55 -5.81 7.07 -3.68
C LEU A 55 -6.76 7.46 -2.54
N ALA A 56 -6.83 8.75 -2.19
CA ALA A 56 -7.73 9.26 -1.15
C ALA A 56 -9.21 9.05 -1.50
N HIS A 57 -9.56 8.98 -2.79
CA HIS A 57 -10.92 8.75 -3.26
C HIS A 57 -11.30 7.26 -3.23
N TYR A 58 -10.46 6.38 -3.77
CA TYR A 58 -10.84 4.98 -3.99
C TYR A 58 -10.53 4.06 -2.80
N LEU A 59 -9.43 4.28 -2.07
CA LEU A 59 -9.03 3.35 -1.00
C LEU A 59 -10.04 3.26 0.15
N PRO A 60 -10.64 4.37 0.64
CA PRO A 60 -11.63 4.30 1.72
C PRO A 60 -12.90 3.52 1.36
N GLN A 61 -13.17 3.31 0.08
CA GLN A 61 -14.35 2.55 -0.37
C GLN A 61 -14.16 1.03 -0.24
N VAL A 62 -12.92 0.56 -0.22
CA VAL A 62 -12.59 -0.88 -0.30
C VAL A 62 -13.15 -1.69 0.86
N PRO A 63 -13.03 -1.27 2.15
CA PRO A 63 -13.54 -2.06 3.27
C PRO A 63 -15.04 -2.31 3.19
N ALA A 64 -15.83 -1.32 2.76
CA ALA A 64 -17.27 -1.47 2.60
C ALA A 64 -17.66 -2.42 1.46
N ARG A 65 -16.77 -2.62 0.48
CA ARG A 65 -16.98 -3.51 -0.67
C ARG A 65 -16.53 -4.95 -0.42
N ALA A 66 -15.81 -5.18 0.68
CA ALA A 66 -15.32 -6.51 1.07
C ALA A 66 -15.58 -6.79 2.57
N PRO A 67 -16.85 -6.82 3.01
CA PRO A 67 -17.21 -6.91 4.43
C PRO A 67 -16.80 -8.24 5.09
N ASP A 68 -16.66 -9.32 4.32
CA ASP A 68 -16.32 -10.67 4.81
C ASP A 68 -14.81 -10.95 4.81
N ALA A 69 -14.01 -10.01 4.32
CA ALA A 69 -12.58 -10.12 4.23
C ALA A 69 -11.86 -9.13 5.16
N VAL A 70 -10.70 -9.55 5.67
CA VAL A 70 -9.75 -8.63 6.27
C VAL A 70 -9.06 -7.86 5.13
N VAL A 71 -9.15 -6.53 5.13
CA VAL A 71 -8.45 -5.68 4.16
C VAL A 71 -7.18 -5.12 4.80
N ARG A 72 -6.10 -5.06 4.01
CA ARG A 72 -4.83 -4.41 4.38
C ARG A 72 -4.33 -3.55 3.22
N PHE A 73 -3.75 -2.40 3.55
CA PHE A 73 -3.16 -1.48 2.56
C PHE A 73 -1.65 -1.42 2.73
N PHE A 74 -0.92 -1.66 1.66
CA PHE A 74 0.53 -1.63 1.62
C PHE A 74 1.03 -0.47 0.76
N GLY A 75 2.07 0.23 1.24
CA GLY A 75 2.71 1.30 0.46
C GLY A 75 1.87 2.57 0.31
N VAL A 76 0.94 2.83 1.25
CA VAL A 76 0.02 3.97 1.22
C VAL A 76 0.19 4.81 2.49
N PRO A 77 0.30 6.14 2.39
CA PRO A 77 0.26 7.02 3.55
C PRO A 77 -1.07 6.89 4.32
N MET A 78 -1.00 6.74 5.64
CA MET A 78 -2.18 6.48 6.47
C MET A 78 -3.25 7.56 6.36
N CYS A 79 -2.88 8.82 6.14
CA CYS A 79 -3.83 9.93 6.04
C CYS A 79 -4.75 9.84 4.81
N LEU A 80 -4.37 9.07 3.79
CA LEU A 80 -5.24 8.81 2.63
C LEU A 80 -6.30 7.75 2.91
N LEU A 81 -6.10 6.95 3.97
CA LEU A 81 -7.05 5.93 4.41
C LEU A 81 -8.11 6.51 5.38
N ARG A 82 -7.93 7.74 5.87
CA ARG A 82 -8.82 8.44 6.80
C ARG A 82 -9.09 7.57 8.06
N GLU A 83 -10.36 7.30 8.39
CA GLU A 83 -10.80 6.43 9.49
C GLU A 83 -10.30 4.97 9.34
N HIS A 84 -10.00 4.54 8.14
CA HIS A 84 -9.48 3.20 7.84
C HIS A 84 -7.96 3.07 8.02
N TRP A 85 -7.27 4.08 8.58
CA TRP A 85 -5.84 4.04 8.83
C TRP A 85 -5.36 2.80 9.62
N PRO A 86 -6.16 2.19 10.53
CA PRO A 86 -5.75 0.96 11.22
C PRO A 86 -5.59 -0.26 10.31
N LEU A 87 -6.09 -0.18 9.07
CA LEU A 87 -5.91 -1.21 8.06
C LEU A 87 -4.57 -1.09 7.31
N SER A 88 -3.75 -0.07 7.64
CA SER A 88 -2.41 0.05 7.06
C SER A 88 -1.53 -1.13 7.46
N ASN A 89 -0.88 -1.73 6.47
CA ASN A 89 0.07 -2.81 6.70
C ASN A 89 1.36 -2.33 7.39
N ASP A 90 1.65 -1.04 7.32
CA ASP A 90 2.81 -0.42 8.02
C ASP A 90 2.77 -0.64 9.55
N LEU A 91 1.58 -0.88 10.12
CA LEU A 91 1.41 -1.18 11.55
C LEU A 91 1.83 -2.61 11.92
N HIS A 92 1.96 -3.50 10.94
CA HIS A 92 2.14 -4.93 11.14
C HIS A 92 3.42 -5.49 10.53
N TRP A 93 3.97 -4.78 9.57
CA TRP A 93 5.10 -5.26 8.79
C TRP A 93 5.97 -4.12 8.28
N ASP A 94 7.30 -4.23 8.47
CA ASP A 94 8.24 -3.31 7.84
C ASP A 94 8.30 -3.61 6.34
N PRO A 95 7.85 -2.69 5.46
CA PRO A 95 7.78 -2.94 4.03
C PRO A 95 9.15 -3.15 3.37
N ARG A 96 10.24 -2.81 4.07
CA ARG A 96 11.61 -2.97 3.61
C ARG A 96 12.14 -4.39 3.83
N VAL A 97 11.41 -5.21 4.59
CA VAL A 97 11.78 -6.60 4.85
C VAL A 97 11.01 -7.50 3.89
N THR A 98 11.72 -8.26 3.08
CA THR A 98 11.14 -9.30 2.23
C THR A 98 11.55 -10.66 2.76
N VAL A 99 10.57 -11.56 2.91
CA VAL A 99 10.80 -12.97 3.23
C VAL A 99 10.41 -13.77 1.99
N GLU A 100 11.38 -14.42 1.39
CA GLU A 100 11.16 -15.28 0.24
C GLU A 100 11.10 -16.75 0.66
N TRP A 101 10.09 -17.46 0.14
CA TRP A 101 9.92 -18.89 0.33
C TRP A 101 10.39 -19.61 -0.95
N GLN A 102 11.34 -20.49 -0.85
CA GLN A 102 11.66 -21.40 -1.93
C GLN A 102 11.04 -22.76 -1.68
N SER A 103 10.23 -23.23 -2.62
CA SER A 103 9.73 -24.60 -2.65
C SER A 103 10.41 -25.36 -3.81
N ALA A 104 11.03 -26.48 -3.51
CA ALA A 104 11.43 -27.45 -4.53
C ALA A 104 10.39 -28.57 -4.59
N PRO A 105 10.18 -29.25 -5.72
CA PRO A 105 9.27 -30.40 -5.82
C PRO A 105 9.58 -31.43 -4.72
N GLY A 106 8.59 -31.68 -3.84
CA GLY A 106 8.70 -32.64 -2.75
C GLY A 106 9.44 -32.13 -1.49
N LYS A 107 9.89 -30.87 -1.45
CA LYS A 107 10.48 -30.27 -0.25
C LYS A 107 10.02 -28.82 -0.11
N VAL A 108 9.47 -28.49 1.05
CA VAL A 108 9.32 -27.09 1.46
C VAL A 108 10.55 -26.77 2.30
N ALA A 109 11.50 -26.05 1.72
CA ALA A 109 12.65 -25.53 2.46
C ALA A 109 12.39 -24.04 2.71
N PHE A 110 12.36 -23.65 3.98
CA PHE A 110 12.40 -22.25 4.38
C PHE A 110 13.84 -21.76 4.27
N THR A 111 14.11 -21.01 3.23
CA THR A 111 15.29 -20.15 3.18
C THR A 111 14.80 -18.73 3.47
N GLY A 112 14.89 -18.30 4.71
CA GLY A 112 14.64 -16.91 5.06
C GLY A 112 15.73 -16.04 4.46
N ILE A 113 15.47 -15.44 3.31
CA ILE A 113 16.32 -14.40 2.77
C ILE A 113 15.78 -13.09 3.33
N TYR A 114 16.54 -12.50 4.24
CA TYR A 114 16.38 -11.13 4.64
C TYR A 114 16.93 -10.26 3.50
N SER A 115 16.09 -9.77 2.62
CA SER A 115 16.48 -8.73 1.71
C SER A 115 15.99 -7.38 2.24
N TRP A 116 16.94 -6.48 2.43
CA TRP A 116 16.66 -5.08 2.66
C TRP A 116 16.48 -4.42 1.30
N ALA A 117 15.30 -3.92 1.00
CA ALA A 117 14.98 -3.22 -0.23
C ALA A 117 15.08 -1.69 -0.01
N PRO A 118 16.27 -1.07 -0.22
CA PRO A 118 16.44 0.36 -0.03
C PRO A 118 15.57 1.20 -0.96
N ASP A 119 15.18 0.63 -2.12
CA ASP A 119 14.36 1.30 -3.12
C ASP A 119 12.91 1.51 -2.67
N ARG A 120 12.50 0.83 -1.60
CA ARG A 120 11.22 1.08 -0.91
C ARG A 120 11.29 2.23 0.06
N ARG A 121 12.18 3.16 -0.17
CA ARG A 121 12.29 4.35 0.68
C ARG A 121 11.00 5.12 0.67
N ARG A 122 10.57 5.45 1.87
CA ARG A 122 9.43 6.32 2.11
C ARG A 122 9.87 7.43 3.05
N GLU A 123 9.39 8.62 2.82
CA GLU A 123 9.75 9.79 3.59
C GLU A 123 8.51 10.60 4.00
N HIS A 124 8.71 11.49 4.95
CA HIS A 124 7.69 12.40 5.42
C HIS A 124 7.92 13.78 4.81
N PRO A 125 7.12 14.21 3.82
CA PRO A 125 7.22 15.55 3.29
C PRO A 125 6.91 16.61 4.38
N PRO A 126 7.26 17.90 4.13
CA PRO A 126 7.08 18.96 5.13
C PRO A 126 5.67 19.05 5.73
N ALA A 127 4.65 18.73 4.95
CA ALA A 127 3.27 18.67 5.42
C ALA A 127 3.06 17.70 6.60
N CYS A 128 3.91 16.68 6.74
CA CYS A 128 3.84 15.72 7.85
C CYS A 128 4.49 16.20 9.15
N GLY A 129 4.99 17.45 9.21
CA GLY A 129 5.75 17.96 10.36
C GLY A 129 4.99 17.87 11.69
N ALA A 130 3.70 18.24 11.70
CA ALA A 130 2.84 18.20 12.88
C ALA A 130 1.89 16.98 12.90
N CYS A 131 2.15 15.95 12.11
CA CYS A 131 1.27 14.77 12.05
C CYS A 131 1.42 13.89 13.29
N THR A 132 0.32 13.64 14.01
CA THR A 132 0.29 12.79 15.22
C THR A 132 0.56 11.31 14.94
N ARG A 133 0.49 10.87 13.68
CA ARG A 133 0.76 9.48 13.23
C ARG A 133 2.15 9.31 12.60
N LYS A 134 3.00 10.32 12.62
CA LYS A 134 4.31 10.31 11.96
C LYS A 134 5.21 9.16 12.42
N THR A 135 5.11 8.76 13.70
CA THR A 135 5.94 7.69 14.28
C THR A 135 5.58 6.28 13.81
N VAL A 136 4.37 6.08 13.31
CA VAL A 136 3.87 4.76 12.86
C VAL A 136 3.56 4.70 11.37
N CYS A 137 3.45 5.85 10.71
CA CYS A 137 3.25 5.96 9.26
C CYS A 137 4.62 6.01 8.57
N MET A 138 4.83 5.22 7.55
CA MET A 138 6.08 5.25 6.77
C MET A 138 6.16 6.44 5.81
N GLY A 139 5.08 7.22 5.62
CA GLY A 139 5.07 8.35 4.69
C GLY A 139 4.80 7.96 3.23
N VAL A 140 5.40 8.70 2.31
CA VAL A 140 5.22 8.60 0.85
C VAL A 140 6.51 8.07 0.23
N TYR A 141 6.44 7.31 -0.86
CA TYR A 141 7.65 6.92 -1.59
C TYR A 141 8.44 8.17 -2.03
N ASP A 142 9.75 8.15 -1.84
CA ASP A 142 10.67 9.24 -2.20
C ASP A 142 10.55 9.60 -3.70
N ALA A 143 10.49 8.59 -4.55
CA ALA A 143 10.27 8.77 -5.99
C ALA A 143 8.96 9.54 -6.29
N PHE A 144 7.93 9.40 -5.44
CA PHE A 144 6.69 10.16 -5.57
C PHE A 144 6.86 11.63 -5.13
N VAL A 145 7.57 11.84 -4.03
CA VAL A 145 7.83 13.20 -3.50
C VAL A 145 8.58 14.07 -4.52
N LEU A 146 9.47 13.47 -5.30
CA LEU A 146 10.28 14.18 -6.29
C LEU A 146 9.51 14.59 -7.56
N GLY A 147 8.33 14.08 -7.81
CA GLY A 147 7.70 14.24 -9.12
C GLY A 147 6.19 14.44 -9.17
N PHE A 148 5.50 14.43 -8.02
CA PHE A 148 4.04 14.44 -7.99
C PHE A 148 3.49 15.46 -6.99
N ASP A 149 2.22 15.81 -7.17
CA ASP A 149 1.50 16.69 -6.26
C ASP A 149 1.22 15.99 -4.92
N LEU A 150 1.52 16.68 -3.83
CA LEU A 150 1.34 16.22 -2.45
C LEU A 150 0.15 16.90 -1.76
N SER A 151 -0.59 17.74 -2.45
CA SER A 151 -1.67 18.57 -1.89
C SER A 151 -2.84 17.76 -1.31
N ALA A 152 -2.99 16.49 -1.72
CA ALA A 152 -4.01 15.59 -1.18
C ALA A 152 -3.66 15.02 0.21
N LEU A 153 -2.43 15.15 0.68
CA LEU A 153 -2.06 14.75 2.03
C LEU A 153 -2.86 15.56 3.06
N ARG A 154 -3.47 14.87 4.01
CA ARG A 154 -4.21 15.46 5.13
C ARG A 154 -3.68 14.86 6.43
N PRO A 155 -2.52 15.33 6.91
CA PRO A 155 -1.91 14.82 8.13
C PRO A 155 -2.89 14.85 9.29
N PHE A 156 -2.80 13.86 10.18
CA PHE A 156 -3.61 13.84 11.39
C PHE A 156 -3.16 14.93 12.33
N GLY A 157 -4.09 15.82 12.74
CA GLY A 157 -3.86 16.84 13.75
C GLY A 157 -4.06 16.29 15.17
N GLU A 158 -3.72 17.13 16.15
CA GLU A 158 -4.18 16.92 17.52
C GLU A 158 -5.69 17.18 17.55
N THR A 159 -6.46 16.23 18.10
CA THR A 159 -7.88 16.38 18.42
C THR A 159 -8.04 17.05 19.76
#